data_1bc459945f624c3ab2cced9dd8cb690a
#
_entry.id   1bc459945f624c3ab2cced9dd8cb690a
#
_cell.length_a   1.000
_cell.length_b   1.000
_cell.length_c   1.000
_cell.angle_alpha   90.00
_cell.angle_beta   90.00
_cell.angle_gamma   90.00
#
_symmetry.space_group_name_H-M   'P 1'
#
loop_
_entity.id
_entity.type
_entity.pdbx_description
1 polymer ?
#
loop_
_entity_poly.entity_id
_entity_poly.type
_entity_poly.pdbx_seq_one_letter_code
_entity_poly.pdbx_strand_id
1 'polypeptide(L)'
;MIKETFKQAVQNVLSNKVRTFLTMLGIIIGVMAVIVIVGLGNGMTNMMNSQFEKMGSNLIQVMTYGRGTGGTRDVDVEDLYELVDKYPQYLTGVTPYVSASAKVRYQTDDYDRTSVYGVSEAFFKEDTKGTMQGETLAEGRFLSYIDVDRHQNVCVIGDYLAQAAFRGDALGKTISLSGVPYTVIGVLSKSGDSSEGSADDVIYIPYENAQRMGTGTMMMGTDEMFLLTSTSRDTASAAKGIVEKRLYKTYQSSDYYMVMTSAEMMDAMNTMMNTMMIVLVAIAAISLLVGGIGIMNIMLVSVTERTREIGIRKSLGAKQKDIRGQFVIEAGTTSAVGGVLGIVFGLLLARAATIAVGAIMSSSMNGITFSAVPTLSDIAVSFGVSVGIGVLFGYLPANKAAKLNPIDALRYD
;
A
#
# COMPACT_ATOMS: atom_id res chain seq x y z
N MET A 1 19.34 44.94 -1.29
CA MET A 1 20.16 44.02 -2.10
C MET A 1 19.41 42.70 -2.37
N ILE A 2 19.17 41.82 -1.41
CA ILE A 2 18.51 40.52 -1.66
C ILE A 2 17.11 40.69 -2.30
N LYS A 3 16.27 41.62 -1.83
CA LYS A 3 14.92 41.88 -2.34
C LYS A 3 14.93 42.39 -3.80
N GLU A 4 15.90 43.19 -4.18
CA GLU A 4 16.06 43.68 -5.55
C GLU A 4 16.61 42.60 -6.48
N THR A 5 17.56 41.80 -6.00
CA THR A 5 18.08 40.64 -6.74
C THR A 5 16.98 39.60 -7.01
N PHE A 6 16.12 39.36 -6.03
CA PHE A 6 14.96 38.47 -6.19
C PHE A 6 13.96 39.03 -7.22
N LYS A 7 13.67 40.34 -7.19
CA LYS A 7 12.78 40.97 -8.16
C LYS A 7 13.36 40.89 -9.59
N GLN A 8 14.65 41.09 -9.74
CA GLN A 8 15.36 40.92 -11.01
C GLN A 8 15.34 39.46 -11.48
N ALA A 9 15.53 38.47 -10.58
CA ALA A 9 15.47 37.07 -10.92
C ALA A 9 14.08 36.68 -11.45
N VAL A 10 12.99 37.14 -10.82
CA VAL A 10 11.62 36.92 -11.29
C VAL A 10 11.40 37.60 -12.66
N GLN A 11 11.90 38.82 -12.89
CA GLN A 11 11.77 39.47 -14.18
C GLN A 11 12.52 38.74 -15.29
N ASN A 12 13.71 38.19 -15.00
CA ASN A 12 14.50 37.40 -15.94
C ASN A 12 13.81 36.06 -16.31
N VAL A 13 13.15 35.44 -15.36
CA VAL A 13 12.32 34.25 -15.58
C VAL A 13 11.17 34.56 -16.57
N LEU A 14 10.59 35.75 -16.48
CA LEU A 14 9.48 36.18 -17.34
C LEU A 14 9.90 36.69 -18.74
N SER A 15 11.15 37.14 -18.90
CA SER A 15 11.65 37.72 -20.17
C SER A 15 12.01 36.67 -21.23
N ASN A 16 12.51 35.48 -20.82
CA ASN A 16 12.91 34.39 -21.71
C ASN A 16 12.06 33.11 -21.46
N LYS A 17 10.75 33.23 -21.69
CA LYS A 17 9.73 32.25 -21.31
C LYS A 17 10.04 30.81 -21.73
N VAL A 18 10.44 30.58 -23.00
CA VAL A 18 10.69 29.24 -23.54
C VAL A 18 11.92 28.58 -22.87
N ARG A 19 13.02 29.33 -22.73
CA ARG A 19 14.25 28.79 -22.13
C ARG A 19 14.03 28.45 -20.66
N THR A 20 13.40 29.37 -19.93
CA THR A 20 13.10 29.19 -18.51
C THR A 20 12.10 28.06 -18.29
N PHE A 21 11.07 27.94 -19.11
CA PHE A 21 10.13 26.83 -19.02
C PHE A 21 10.78 25.47 -19.26
N LEU A 22 11.61 25.34 -20.29
CA LEU A 22 12.34 24.09 -20.59
C LEU A 22 13.29 23.68 -19.45
N THR A 23 13.93 24.64 -18.78
CA THR A 23 14.77 24.34 -17.60
C THR A 23 13.96 23.92 -16.38
N MET A 24 12.88 24.65 -16.12
CA MET A 24 12.00 24.32 -14.99
C MET A 24 11.28 22.99 -15.21
N LEU A 25 11.07 22.55 -16.46
CA LEU A 25 10.32 21.34 -16.79
C LEU A 25 10.91 20.11 -16.11
N GLY A 26 12.24 19.95 -16.10
CA GLY A 26 12.89 18.82 -15.41
C GLY A 26 12.65 18.84 -13.90
N ILE A 27 12.67 20.03 -13.27
CA ILE A 27 12.38 20.20 -11.85
C ILE A 27 10.89 19.96 -11.57
N ILE A 28 10.00 20.54 -12.41
CA ILE A 28 8.56 20.37 -12.28
C ILE A 28 8.21 18.89 -12.33
N ILE A 29 8.69 18.15 -13.34
CA ILE A 29 8.43 16.72 -13.49
C ILE A 29 8.99 15.93 -12.31
N GLY A 30 10.22 16.23 -11.89
CA GLY A 30 10.87 15.52 -10.78
C GLY A 30 10.13 15.73 -9.45
N VAL A 31 9.78 16.96 -9.09
CA VAL A 31 9.02 17.27 -7.87
C VAL A 31 7.61 16.70 -7.94
N MET A 32 6.93 16.86 -9.08
CA MET A 32 5.61 16.28 -9.32
C MET A 32 5.64 14.75 -9.11
N ALA A 33 6.63 14.06 -9.68
CA ALA A 33 6.77 12.62 -9.53
C ALA A 33 6.96 12.21 -8.07
N VAL A 34 7.83 12.91 -7.30
CA VAL A 34 8.03 12.63 -5.87
C VAL A 34 6.73 12.80 -5.09
N ILE A 35 5.99 13.90 -5.30
CA ILE A 35 4.72 14.19 -4.61
C ILE A 35 3.67 13.11 -4.90
N VAL A 36 3.56 12.67 -6.16
CA VAL A 36 2.61 11.64 -6.56
C VAL A 36 2.99 10.28 -5.98
N ILE A 37 4.26 9.88 -6.08
CA ILE A 37 4.76 8.59 -5.58
C ILE A 37 4.55 8.48 -4.07
N VAL A 38 4.96 9.51 -3.31
CA VAL A 38 4.81 9.50 -1.85
C VAL A 38 3.33 9.57 -1.46
N GLY A 39 2.53 10.38 -2.15
CA GLY A 39 1.08 10.46 -1.91
C GLY A 39 0.37 9.13 -2.15
N LEU A 40 0.68 8.43 -3.25
CA LEU A 40 0.14 7.10 -3.54
C LEU A 40 0.61 6.05 -2.52
N GLY A 41 1.89 6.07 -2.16
CA GLY A 41 2.46 5.16 -1.16
C GLY A 41 1.79 5.31 0.20
N ASN A 42 1.63 6.53 0.69
CA ASN A 42 0.92 6.82 1.94
C ASN A 42 -0.56 6.36 1.86
N GLY A 43 -1.21 6.59 0.71
CA GLY A 43 -2.59 6.14 0.47
C GLY A 43 -2.73 4.61 0.54
N MET A 44 -1.81 3.86 -0.07
CA MET A 44 -1.79 2.39 0.00
C MET A 44 -1.51 1.90 1.42
N THR A 45 -0.53 2.47 2.12
CA THR A 45 -0.23 2.11 3.51
C THR A 45 -1.43 2.33 4.43
N ASN A 46 -2.11 3.46 4.32
CA ASN A 46 -3.30 3.76 5.12
C ASN A 46 -4.46 2.79 4.81
N MET A 47 -4.65 2.47 3.53
CA MET A 47 -5.65 1.50 3.11
C MET A 47 -5.38 0.11 3.70
N MET A 48 -4.13 -0.35 3.64
CA MET A 48 -3.74 -1.64 4.21
C MET A 48 -3.89 -1.67 5.73
N ASN A 49 -3.46 -0.61 6.43
CA ASN A 49 -3.65 -0.51 7.87
C ASN A 49 -5.13 -0.60 8.26
N SER A 50 -6.02 0.07 7.52
CA SER A 50 -7.48 -0.02 7.75
C SER A 50 -8.03 -1.44 7.55
N GLN A 51 -7.49 -2.20 6.61
CA GLN A 51 -7.87 -3.61 6.41
C GLN A 51 -7.44 -4.49 7.58
N PHE A 52 -6.19 -4.34 8.03
CA PHE A 52 -5.70 -5.09 9.19
C PHE A 52 -6.44 -4.73 10.49
N GLU A 53 -6.85 -3.47 10.67
CA GLU A 53 -7.69 -3.08 11.80
C GLU A 53 -9.05 -3.79 11.82
N LYS A 54 -9.66 -3.99 10.64
CA LYS A 54 -10.92 -4.75 10.53
C LYS A 54 -10.75 -6.23 10.86
N MET A 55 -9.64 -6.84 10.44
CA MET A 55 -9.33 -8.25 10.74
C MET A 55 -9.05 -8.51 12.22
N GLY A 56 -8.75 -7.48 12.98
CA GLY A 56 -8.40 -7.57 14.40
C GLY A 56 -6.89 -7.71 14.63
N SER A 57 -6.42 -6.96 15.61
CA SER A 57 -4.98 -6.87 15.95
C SER A 57 -4.42 -8.10 16.68
N ASN A 58 -5.29 -9.06 17.04
CA ASN A 58 -4.97 -10.26 17.80
C ASN A 58 -5.01 -11.56 16.96
N LEU A 59 -5.07 -11.44 15.61
CA LEU A 59 -5.05 -12.59 14.72
C LEU A 59 -3.62 -13.12 14.55
N ILE A 60 -3.49 -14.44 14.57
CA ILE A 60 -2.28 -15.20 14.27
C ILE A 60 -2.60 -16.14 13.12
N GLN A 61 -1.85 -16.04 12.04
CA GLN A 61 -1.98 -16.90 10.88
C GLN A 61 -0.87 -17.95 10.89
N VAL A 62 -1.25 -19.20 10.70
CA VAL A 62 -0.36 -20.35 10.56
C VAL A 62 -0.53 -20.91 9.15
N MET A 63 0.56 -21.07 8.44
CA MET A 63 0.62 -21.75 7.15
C MET A 63 1.58 -22.92 7.25
N THR A 64 1.21 -24.07 6.71
CA THR A 64 2.08 -25.24 6.62
C THR A 64 2.42 -25.55 5.17
N TYR A 65 3.65 -26.01 4.92
CA TYR A 65 4.22 -26.25 3.60
C TYR A 65 4.70 -27.69 3.46
N GLY A 66 3.76 -28.63 3.36
CA GLY A 66 4.09 -30.03 3.15
C GLY A 66 4.54 -30.78 4.42
N ARG A 67 4.82 -32.07 4.23
CA ARG A 67 5.22 -32.96 5.32
C ARG A 67 6.68 -32.75 5.70
N GLY A 68 6.94 -32.51 6.98
CA GLY A 68 8.29 -32.42 7.50
C GLY A 68 9.10 -33.72 7.28
N THR A 69 10.42 -33.57 7.11
CA THR A 69 11.33 -34.69 6.80
C THR A 69 11.48 -35.72 7.93
N GLY A 70 10.97 -35.44 9.13
CA GLY A 70 11.15 -36.28 10.31
C GLY A 70 9.87 -36.87 10.90
N GLY A 71 8.70 -36.50 10.38
CA GLY A 71 7.41 -36.90 10.92
C GLY A 71 6.54 -37.67 9.92
N THR A 72 5.85 -38.70 10.40
CA THR A 72 4.79 -39.39 9.69
C THR A 72 3.43 -38.71 9.86
N ARG A 73 3.37 -37.59 10.60
CA ARG A 73 2.14 -36.90 10.99
C ARG A 73 2.27 -35.40 10.76
N ASP A 74 1.29 -34.84 10.08
CA ASP A 74 1.08 -33.40 10.00
C ASP A 74 0.46 -32.88 11.32
N VAL A 75 0.49 -31.57 11.54
CA VAL A 75 -0.25 -30.95 12.64
C VAL A 75 -1.71 -30.98 12.29
N ASP A 76 -2.48 -31.68 13.10
CA ASP A 76 -3.93 -31.76 12.96
C ASP A 76 -4.62 -30.57 13.68
N VAL A 77 -5.85 -30.29 13.28
CA VAL A 77 -6.69 -29.26 13.91
C VAL A 77 -6.83 -29.50 15.42
N GLU A 78 -7.00 -30.77 15.84
CA GLU A 78 -7.08 -31.17 17.23
C GLU A 78 -5.86 -30.79 18.05
N ASP A 79 -4.67 -30.89 17.46
CA ASP A 79 -3.41 -30.47 18.11
C ASP A 79 -3.41 -28.97 18.45
N LEU A 80 -4.08 -28.16 17.64
CA LEU A 80 -4.20 -26.72 17.86
C LEU A 80 -5.34 -26.37 18.82
N TYR A 81 -6.46 -27.14 18.80
CA TYR A 81 -7.50 -27.03 19.83
C TYR A 81 -6.96 -27.34 21.21
N GLU A 82 -6.15 -28.43 21.36
CA GLU A 82 -5.48 -28.73 22.62
C GLU A 82 -4.58 -27.58 23.12
N LEU A 83 -3.96 -26.81 22.21
CA LEU A 83 -3.17 -25.65 22.60
C LEU A 83 -4.02 -24.51 23.15
N VAL A 84 -5.18 -24.26 22.54
CA VAL A 84 -6.12 -23.23 23.01
C VAL A 84 -6.61 -23.59 24.41
N ASP A 85 -7.02 -24.86 24.64
CA ASP A 85 -7.48 -25.34 25.94
C ASP A 85 -6.37 -25.29 27.00
N LYS A 86 -5.15 -25.57 26.62
CA LYS A 86 -3.99 -25.59 27.55
C LYS A 86 -3.50 -24.20 27.91
N TYR A 87 -3.65 -23.24 27.02
CA TYR A 87 -3.12 -21.87 27.20
C TYR A 87 -4.19 -20.78 27.00
N PRO A 88 -5.33 -20.85 27.73
CA PRO A 88 -6.46 -19.93 27.56
C PRO A 88 -6.11 -18.48 27.90
N GLN A 89 -5.02 -18.25 28.63
CA GLN A 89 -4.51 -16.89 28.92
C GLN A 89 -3.83 -16.22 27.72
N TYR A 90 -3.51 -16.98 26.65
CA TYR A 90 -2.83 -16.47 25.46
C TYR A 90 -3.66 -16.68 24.18
N LEU A 91 -4.44 -17.77 24.10
CA LEU A 91 -5.20 -18.16 22.93
C LEU A 91 -6.67 -18.24 23.27
N THR A 92 -7.55 -17.76 22.35
CA THR A 92 -8.99 -17.77 22.54
C THR A 92 -9.75 -18.62 21.53
N GLY A 93 -9.15 -18.94 20.39
CA GLY A 93 -9.78 -19.76 19.37
C GLY A 93 -8.81 -20.12 18.25
N VAL A 94 -9.16 -21.19 17.54
CA VAL A 94 -8.49 -21.65 16.34
C VAL A 94 -9.52 -22.12 15.33
N THR A 95 -9.28 -21.83 14.07
CA THR A 95 -10.07 -22.36 12.95
C THR A 95 -9.16 -22.76 11.81
N PRO A 96 -9.36 -23.93 11.20
CA PRO A 96 -8.87 -24.19 9.87
C PRO A 96 -9.46 -23.17 8.90
N TYR A 97 -8.71 -22.82 7.87
CA TYR A 97 -9.19 -21.97 6.79
C TYR A 97 -8.89 -22.64 5.46
N VAL A 98 -9.88 -23.37 4.96
CA VAL A 98 -9.74 -24.25 3.80
C VAL A 98 -10.43 -23.61 2.60
N SER A 99 -9.70 -23.31 1.54
CA SER A 99 -10.32 -22.90 0.27
C SER A 99 -10.82 -24.14 -0.46
N ALA A 100 -12.13 -24.21 -0.71
CA ALA A 100 -12.73 -25.33 -1.42
C ALA A 100 -12.87 -25.04 -2.92
N SER A 101 -12.53 -26.02 -3.75
CA SER A 101 -12.76 -25.96 -5.19
C SER A 101 -14.19 -26.47 -5.50
N ALA A 102 -15.18 -25.64 -5.23
CA ALA A 102 -16.58 -26.00 -5.35
C ALA A 102 -17.26 -25.26 -6.51
N LYS A 103 -18.06 -25.99 -7.30
CA LYS A 103 -18.95 -25.38 -8.29
C LYS A 103 -20.23 -24.94 -7.59
N VAL A 104 -20.47 -23.64 -7.55
CA VAL A 104 -21.63 -23.05 -6.90
C VAL A 104 -22.78 -22.91 -7.91
N ARG A 105 -23.96 -23.47 -7.57
CA ARG A 105 -25.14 -23.39 -8.42
C ARG A 105 -26.41 -23.14 -7.61
N TYR A 106 -27.24 -22.27 -8.13
CA TYR A 106 -28.61 -22.08 -7.63
C TYR A 106 -29.59 -22.17 -8.79
N GLN A 107 -30.52 -23.14 -8.72
CA GLN A 107 -31.44 -23.48 -9.81
C GLN A 107 -30.67 -23.79 -11.11
N THR A 108 -30.78 -22.91 -12.13
CA THR A 108 -30.12 -23.04 -13.43
C THR A 108 -28.86 -22.20 -13.54
N ASP A 109 -28.60 -21.31 -12.58
CA ASP A 109 -27.51 -20.31 -12.66
C ASP A 109 -26.27 -20.83 -11.96
N ASP A 110 -25.14 -20.75 -12.64
CA ASP A 110 -23.81 -21.07 -12.11
C ASP A 110 -23.12 -19.76 -11.65
N TYR A 111 -22.43 -19.84 -10.49
CA TYR A 111 -21.67 -18.75 -9.87
C TYR A 111 -20.21 -19.16 -9.81
N ASP A 112 -19.49 -19.01 -10.93
CA ASP A 112 -18.15 -19.59 -11.11
C ASP A 112 -17.04 -18.83 -10.36
N ARG A 113 -17.30 -17.60 -9.92
CA ARG A 113 -16.33 -16.76 -9.19
C ARG A 113 -16.54 -16.72 -7.69
N THR A 114 -17.60 -17.34 -7.20
CA THR A 114 -17.89 -17.39 -5.78
C THR A 114 -16.83 -18.17 -5.03
N SER A 115 -16.24 -17.53 -4.02
CA SER A 115 -15.26 -18.17 -3.14
C SER A 115 -15.93 -19.01 -2.08
N VAL A 116 -15.50 -20.26 -1.91
CA VAL A 116 -16.02 -21.17 -0.88
C VAL A 116 -14.92 -21.50 0.12
N TYR A 117 -15.17 -21.20 1.39
CA TYR A 117 -14.22 -21.45 2.47
C TYR A 117 -14.80 -22.36 3.53
N GLY A 118 -13.99 -23.31 3.94
CA GLY A 118 -14.27 -24.16 5.10
C GLY A 118 -13.66 -23.58 6.37
N VAL A 119 -14.49 -23.39 7.39
CA VAL A 119 -14.08 -22.80 8.67
C VAL A 119 -14.76 -23.54 9.83
N SER A 120 -14.28 -23.31 11.07
CA SER A 120 -14.96 -23.75 12.29
C SER A 120 -15.82 -22.63 12.88
N GLU A 121 -16.54 -22.95 13.95
CA GLU A 121 -17.33 -21.98 14.72
C GLU A 121 -16.48 -20.85 15.30
N ALA A 122 -15.21 -21.14 15.63
CA ALA A 122 -14.28 -20.16 16.18
C ALA A 122 -13.91 -19.02 15.20
N PHE A 123 -14.24 -19.19 13.90
CA PHE A 123 -14.06 -18.12 12.90
C PHE A 123 -14.96 -16.91 13.16
N PHE A 124 -16.09 -17.09 13.83
CA PHE A 124 -17.02 -16.03 14.19
C PHE A 124 -16.89 -15.66 15.67
N LYS A 125 -16.74 -14.38 15.93
CA LYS A 125 -16.63 -13.82 17.29
C LYS A 125 -17.98 -13.24 17.70
N GLU A 126 -18.64 -13.83 18.69
CA GLU A 126 -19.96 -13.39 19.14
C GLU A 126 -19.95 -12.00 19.78
N ASP A 127 -18.87 -11.64 20.49
CA ASP A 127 -18.69 -10.33 21.15
C ASP A 127 -18.66 -9.17 20.17
N THR A 128 -18.03 -9.37 19.00
CA THR A 128 -17.97 -8.37 17.92
C THR A 128 -19.05 -8.59 16.85
N LYS A 129 -19.81 -9.70 16.91
CA LYS A 129 -20.72 -10.17 15.86
C LYS A 129 -20.10 -10.21 14.46
N GLY A 130 -18.82 -10.56 14.40
CA GLY A 130 -18.04 -10.54 13.17
C GLY A 130 -17.12 -11.74 13.03
N THR A 131 -16.76 -12.03 11.77
CA THR A 131 -15.76 -13.05 11.44
C THR A 131 -14.35 -12.58 11.80
N MET A 132 -13.40 -13.50 11.84
CA MET A 132 -11.97 -13.17 11.99
C MET A 132 -11.43 -12.27 10.84
N GLN A 133 -12.16 -12.16 9.74
CA GLN A 133 -11.83 -11.26 8.61
C GLN A 133 -12.58 -9.92 8.66
N GLY A 134 -13.36 -9.68 9.71
CA GLY A 134 -14.05 -8.42 9.94
C GLY A 134 -15.41 -8.29 9.24
N GLU A 135 -15.93 -9.36 8.66
CA GLU A 135 -17.29 -9.40 8.11
C GLU A 135 -18.30 -9.55 9.25
N THR A 136 -19.43 -8.87 9.16
CA THR A 136 -20.49 -8.93 10.16
C THR A 136 -21.70 -9.70 9.65
N LEU A 137 -22.47 -10.29 10.55
CA LEU A 137 -23.69 -11.01 10.21
C LEU A 137 -24.88 -10.04 10.09
N ALA A 138 -25.60 -10.11 8.96
CA ALA A 138 -26.82 -9.33 8.75
C ALA A 138 -28.05 -10.05 9.27
N GLU A 139 -28.19 -11.35 8.92
CA GLU A 139 -29.36 -12.15 9.22
C GLU A 139 -28.97 -13.60 9.57
N GLY A 140 -29.77 -14.25 10.40
CA GLY A 140 -29.58 -15.65 10.77
C GLY A 140 -28.49 -15.86 11.82
N ARG A 141 -27.71 -16.94 11.70
CA ARG A 141 -26.62 -17.30 12.59
C ARG A 141 -25.40 -17.78 11.81
N PHE A 142 -24.23 -17.74 12.43
CA PHE A 142 -23.03 -18.37 11.90
C PHE A 142 -23.01 -19.89 12.22
N LEU A 143 -21.96 -20.59 11.74
CA LEU A 143 -21.73 -21.99 12.05
C LEU A 143 -21.59 -22.18 13.57
N SER A 144 -22.20 -23.21 14.11
CA SER A 144 -22.06 -23.65 15.50
C SER A 144 -21.15 -24.86 15.59
N TYR A 145 -20.63 -25.16 16.78
CA TYR A 145 -19.85 -26.35 17.04
C TYR A 145 -20.55 -27.63 16.55
N ILE A 146 -21.88 -27.73 16.76
CA ILE A 146 -22.67 -28.91 16.32
C ILE A 146 -22.71 -29.03 14.79
N ASP A 147 -22.75 -27.89 14.06
CA ASP A 147 -22.76 -27.91 12.60
C ASP A 147 -21.43 -28.44 12.06
N VAL A 148 -20.33 -28.08 12.72
CA VAL A 148 -18.96 -28.50 12.36
C VAL A 148 -18.75 -29.97 12.75
N ASP A 149 -18.97 -30.33 14.01
CA ASP A 149 -18.77 -31.68 14.56
C ASP A 149 -19.58 -32.76 13.82
N ARG A 150 -20.80 -32.42 13.40
CA ARG A 150 -21.69 -33.34 12.65
C ARG A 150 -21.60 -33.18 11.14
N HIS A 151 -20.66 -32.42 10.63
CA HIS A 151 -20.44 -32.15 9.19
C HIS A 151 -21.74 -31.79 8.45
N GLN A 152 -22.56 -30.94 9.07
CA GLN A 152 -23.86 -30.60 8.51
C GLN A 152 -23.70 -29.82 7.19
N ASN A 153 -24.61 -30.12 6.24
CA ASN A 153 -24.65 -29.38 4.97
C ASN A 153 -25.38 -28.04 5.16
N VAL A 154 -24.76 -27.16 5.90
CA VAL A 154 -25.21 -25.77 6.13
C VAL A 154 -24.16 -24.79 5.65
N CYS A 155 -24.60 -23.59 5.27
CA CYS A 155 -23.68 -22.54 4.82
C CYS A 155 -24.13 -21.15 5.27
N VAL A 156 -23.15 -20.27 5.39
CA VAL A 156 -23.34 -18.82 5.54
C VAL A 156 -22.87 -18.17 4.25
N ILE A 157 -23.69 -17.30 3.66
CA ILE A 157 -23.41 -16.69 2.36
C ILE A 157 -23.18 -15.18 2.49
N GLY A 158 -22.39 -14.61 1.58
CA GLY A 158 -22.21 -13.18 1.45
C GLY A 158 -23.40 -12.47 0.83
N ASP A 159 -23.41 -11.13 0.95
CA ASP A 159 -24.52 -10.29 0.46
C ASP A 159 -24.74 -10.44 -1.05
N TYR A 160 -23.67 -10.60 -1.84
CA TYR A 160 -23.81 -10.77 -3.29
C TYR A 160 -24.72 -11.94 -3.64
N LEU A 161 -24.45 -13.13 -3.11
CA LEU A 161 -25.28 -14.31 -3.38
C LEU A 161 -26.69 -14.16 -2.81
N ALA A 162 -26.83 -13.54 -1.63
CA ALA A 162 -28.15 -13.29 -1.06
C ALA A 162 -29.02 -12.44 -1.99
N GLN A 163 -28.42 -11.45 -2.66
CA GLN A 163 -29.15 -10.59 -3.61
C GLN A 163 -29.29 -11.24 -5.00
N ALA A 164 -28.18 -11.74 -5.56
CA ALA A 164 -28.14 -12.27 -6.93
C ALA A 164 -28.95 -13.56 -7.10
N ALA A 165 -28.76 -14.54 -6.20
CA ALA A 165 -29.41 -15.83 -6.27
C ALA A 165 -30.80 -15.80 -5.60
N PHE A 166 -30.95 -15.16 -4.46
CA PHE A 166 -32.13 -15.29 -3.60
C PHE A 166 -32.99 -14.00 -3.52
N ARG A 167 -32.56 -12.89 -4.15
CA ARG A 167 -33.28 -11.60 -4.11
C ARG A 167 -33.55 -11.09 -2.70
N GLY A 168 -32.61 -11.33 -1.79
CA GLY A 168 -32.68 -10.93 -0.38
C GLY A 168 -33.42 -11.89 0.57
N ASP A 169 -34.00 -13.00 0.07
CA ASP A 169 -34.69 -13.99 0.89
C ASP A 169 -33.94 -15.33 0.81
N ALA A 170 -32.80 -15.43 1.47
CA ALA A 170 -31.90 -16.57 1.37
C ALA A 170 -32.03 -17.56 2.53
N LEU A 171 -32.42 -17.10 3.73
CA LEU A 171 -32.47 -17.95 4.92
C LEU A 171 -33.37 -19.16 4.74
N GLY A 172 -32.86 -20.34 5.13
CA GLY A 172 -33.58 -21.62 5.03
C GLY A 172 -33.70 -22.20 3.62
N LYS A 173 -33.22 -21.47 2.57
CA LYS A 173 -33.15 -22.00 1.21
C LYS A 173 -31.87 -22.79 0.98
N THR A 174 -31.84 -23.55 -0.11
CA THR A 174 -30.71 -24.43 -0.45
C THR A 174 -29.95 -23.91 -1.67
N ILE A 175 -28.61 -23.99 -1.60
CA ILE A 175 -27.69 -23.76 -2.69
C ILE A 175 -26.86 -25.02 -2.92
N SER A 176 -26.51 -25.33 -4.16
CA SER A 176 -25.75 -26.52 -4.50
C SER A 176 -24.25 -26.21 -4.60
N LEU A 177 -23.44 -26.93 -3.83
CA LEU A 177 -22.00 -26.89 -3.90
C LEU A 177 -21.46 -28.20 -4.45
N SER A 178 -20.94 -28.22 -5.65
CA SER A 178 -20.49 -29.44 -6.37
C SER A 178 -21.52 -30.55 -6.40
N GLY A 179 -22.83 -30.22 -6.52
CA GLY A 179 -23.92 -31.15 -6.56
C GLY A 179 -24.51 -31.54 -5.19
N VAL A 180 -23.92 -31.11 -4.08
CA VAL A 180 -24.42 -31.33 -2.73
C VAL A 180 -25.26 -30.14 -2.29
N PRO A 181 -26.51 -30.32 -1.82
CA PRO A 181 -27.35 -29.23 -1.34
C PRO A 181 -26.90 -28.74 0.06
N TYR A 182 -26.70 -27.43 0.22
CA TYR A 182 -26.41 -26.78 1.48
C TYR A 182 -27.53 -25.83 1.86
N THR A 183 -27.97 -25.86 3.11
CA THR A 183 -28.98 -24.93 3.63
C THR A 183 -28.35 -23.65 4.11
N VAL A 184 -28.85 -22.52 3.63
CA VAL A 184 -28.40 -21.20 4.07
C VAL A 184 -28.94 -20.93 5.47
N ILE A 185 -28.03 -20.79 6.45
CA ILE A 185 -28.35 -20.50 7.86
C ILE A 185 -28.03 -19.09 8.31
N GLY A 186 -27.25 -18.36 7.51
CA GLY A 186 -26.90 -16.98 7.78
C GLY A 186 -26.49 -16.23 6.52
N VAL A 187 -26.64 -14.92 6.59
CA VAL A 187 -26.26 -13.98 5.53
C VAL A 187 -25.36 -12.93 6.15
N LEU A 188 -24.21 -12.69 5.53
CA LEU A 188 -23.28 -11.65 5.95
C LEU A 188 -23.76 -10.26 5.50
N SER A 189 -23.39 -9.25 6.28
CA SER A 189 -23.67 -7.86 5.92
C SER A 189 -22.84 -7.46 4.70
N LYS A 190 -23.41 -6.61 3.87
CA LYS A 190 -22.70 -5.96 2.79
C LYS A 190 -21.50 -5.21 3.34
N SER A 191 -20.29 -5.62 2.95
CA SER A 191 -19.05 -4.96 3.38
C SER A 191 -18.52 -4.01 2.32
N GLY A 192 -18.98 -4.18 1.08
CA GLY A 192 -18.42 -3.40 0.01
C GLY A 192 -19.13 -3.48 -1.32
N ASP A 193 -18.45 -3.90 -2.37
CA ASP A 193 -19.03 -4.14 -3.68
C ASP A 193 -19.70 -5.52 -3.71
N SER A 194 -20.98 -5.52 -3.94
CA SER A 194 -21.78 -6.73 -4.07
C SER A 194 -21.80 -7.14 -5.55
N SER A 195 -20.64 -7.53 -6.08
CA SER A 195 -20.47 -8.05 -7.44
C SER A 195 -19.85 -9.44 -7.44
N GLU A 196 -19.98 -10.16 -8.54
CA GLU A 196 -19.41 -11.50 -8.70
C GLU A 196 -17.89 -11.48 -8.59
N GLY A 197 -17.34 -12.32 -7.70
CA GLY A 197 -15.90 -12.38 -7.39
C GLY A 197 -15.40 -11.30 -6.44
N SER A 198 -16.32 -10.50 -5.84
CA SER A 198 -15.97 -9.52 -4.79
C SER A 198 -15.79 -10.20 -3.42
N ALA A 199 -15.35 -9.43 -2.41
CA ALA A 199 -15.28 -9.90 -1.03
C ALA A 199 -16.66 -10.32 -0.47
N ASP A 200 -17.76 -9.75 -0.98
CA ASP A 200 -19.12 -10.11 -0.58
C ASP A 200 -19.66 -11.33 -1.34
N ASP A 201 -18.86 -11.91 -2.27
CA ASP A 201 -19.19 -13.14 -3.01
C ASP A 201 -18.48 -14.34 -2.39
N VAL A 202 -18.93 -14.73 -1.20
CA VAL A 202 -18.30 -15.77 -0.38
C VAL A 202 -19.34 -16.72 0.21
N ILE A 203 -18.93 -17.97 0.43
CA ILE A 203 -19.70 -18.99 1.16
C ILE A 203 -18.80 -19.60 2.22
N TYR A 204 -19.25 -19.62 3.46
CA TYR A 204 -18.62 -20.34 4.57
C TYR A 204 -19.38 -21.64 4.88
N ILE A 205 -18.65 -22.75 4.96
CA ILE A 205 -19.15 -24.09 5.28
C ILE A 205 -18.26 -24.73 6.36
N PRO A 206 -18.70 -25.83 7.02
CA PRO A 206 -17.84 -26.62 7.89
C PRO A 206 -16.56 -27.06 7.17
N TYR A 207 -15.39 -26.89 7.81
CA TYR A 207 -14.08 -27.08 7.17
C TYR A 207 -13.86 -28.49 6.61
N GLU A 208 -14.35 -29.52 7.27
CA GLU A 208 -14.23 -30.91 6.76
C GLU A 208 -15.04 -31.12 5.48
N ASN A 209 -16.19 -30.46 5.34
CA ASN A 209 -16.95 -30.52 4.10
C ASN A 209 -16.18 -29.86 2.96
N ALA A 210 -15.46 -28.76 3.25
CA ALA A 210 -14.58 -28.09 2.27
C ALA A 210 -13.41 -29.00 1.87
N GLN A 211 -12.75 -29.66 2.83
CA GLN A 211 -11.67 -30.61 2.55
C GLN A 211 -12.10 -31.74 1.62
N ARG A 212 -13.31 -32.26 1.80
CA ARG A 212 -13.90 -33.35 0.94
C ARG A 212 -14.17 -32.89 -0.49
N MET A 213 -14.39 -31.61 -0.73
CA MET A 213 -14.58 -31.04 -2.07
C MET A 213 -13.27 -30.84 -2.84
N GLY A 214 -12.14 -31.07 -2.20
CA GLY A 214 -10.81 -30.79 -2.72
C GLY A 214 -10.36 -29.37 -2.43
N THR A 215 -9.11 -29.23 -2.04
CA THR A 215 -8.51 -27.91 -1.75
C THR A 215 -8.36 -27.11 -3.04
N GLY A 216 -8.95 -25.93 -3.09
CA GLY A 216 -8.67 -24.93 -4.10
C GLY A 216 -7.21 -24.49 -4.00
N THR A 217 -6.72 -23.82 -5.03
CA THR A 217 -5.35 -23.28 -5.06
C THR A 217 -5.22 -22.21 -3.98
N MET A 218 -4.75 -22.58 -2.80
CA MET A 218 -4.25 -21.60 -1.82
C MET A 218 -2.90 -21.05 -2.27
N MET A 219 -2.46 -19.94 -1.69
CA MET A 219 -1.19 -19.29 -2.00
C MET A 219 -0.07 -20.33 -2.16
N MET A 220 0.73 -20.17 -3.21
CA MET A 220 1.90 -20.96 -3.63
C MET A 220 2.41 -21.99 -2.60
N GLY A 221 2.00 -23.26 -2.74
CA GLY A 221 2.59 -24.37 -2.00
C GLY A 221 2.12 -24.55 -0.55
N THR A 222 1.10 -23.83 -0.10
CA THR A 222 0.51 -24.00 1.24
C THR A 222 -0.38 -25.23 1.24
N ASP A 223 -0.11 -26.18 2.13
CA ASP A 223 -0.96 -27.39 2.28
C ASP A 223 -2.16 -27.10 3.18
N GLU A 224 -1.94 -26.42 4.31
CA GLU A 224 -2.99 -26.08 5.25
C GLU A 224 -2.76 -24.68 5.84
N MET A 225 -3.86 -24.01 6.16
CA MET A 225 -3.88 -22.70 6.79
C MET A 225 -4.78 -22.73 8.01
N PHE A 226 -4.27 -22.18 9.14
CA PHE A 226 -5.06 -22.03 10.35
C PHE A 226 -5.03 -20.56 10.80
N LEU A 227 -6.17 -20.10 11.27
CA LEU A 227 -6.31 -18.79 11.90
C LEU A 227 -6.54 -18.99 13.39
N LEU A 228 -5.70 -18.38 14.21
CA LEU A 228 -5.82 -18.38 15.65
C LEU A 228 -6.03 -16.95 16.16
N THR A 229 -6.68 -16.85 17.30
CA THR A 229 -6.83 -15.55 17.99
C THR A 229 -6.16 -15.58 19.33
N SER A 230 -5.37 -14.55 19.62
CA SER A 230 -4.83 -14.31 20.95
C SER A 230 -5.81 -13.51 21.80
N THR A 231 -5.65 -13.56 23.14
CA THR A 231 -6.49 -12.80 24.08
C THR A 231 -6.39 -11.29 23.90
N SER A 232 -5.21 -10.80 23.47
CA SER A 232 -4.98 -9.39 23.18
C SER A 232 -3.84 -9.22 22.17
N ARG A 233 -3.66 -8.00 21.65
CA ARG A 233 -2.52 -7.65 20.80
C ARG A 233 -1.19 -7.90 21.53
N ASP A 234 -1.12 -7.57 22.82
CA ASP A 234 0.13 -7.68 23.58
C ASP A 234 0.52 -9.14 23.85
N THR A 235 -0.44 -10.05 23.90
CA THR A 235 -0.21 -11.49 24.08
C THR A 235 0.07 -12.22 22.77
N ALA A 236 -0.17 -11.59 21.60
CA ALA A 236 -0.04 -12.25 20.30
C ALA A 236 1.37 -12.81 20.04
N SER A 237 2.42 -12.09 20.42
CA SER A 237 3.80 -12.57 20.28
C SER A 237 4.11 -13.77 21.18
N ALA A 238 3.59 -13.80 22.42
CA ALA A 238 3.72 -14.94 23.30
C ALA A 238 2.93 -16.16 22.80
N ALA A 239 1.70 -15.92 22.32
CA ALA A 239 0.86 -16.93 21.71
C ALA A 239 1.52 -17.55 20.46
N LYS A 240 2.09 -16.72 19.59
CA LYS A 240 2.91 -17.17 18.44
C LYS A 240 4.02 -18.13 18.88
N GLY A 241 4.81 -17.76 19.90
CA GLY A 241 5.89 -18.60 20.40
C GLY A 241 5.42 -19.96 20.94
N ILE A 242 4.21 -20.02 21.51
CA ILE A 242 3.57 -21.29 21.95
C ILE A 242 3.22 -22.15 20.74
N VAL A 243 2.62 -21.55 19.71
CA VAL A 243 2.23 -22.23 18.46
C VAL A 243 3.48 -22.73 17.73
N GLU A 244 4.48 -21.89 17.52
CA GLU A 244 5.75 -22.26 16.88
C GLU A 244 6.43 -23.44 17.59
N LYS A 245 6.44 -23.45 18.92
CA LYS A 245 7.00 -24.54 19.70
C LYS A 245 6.25 -25.86 19.48
N ARG A 246 4.94 -25.81 19.31
CA ARG A 246 4.13 -26.99 19.00
C ARG A 246 4.43 -27.49 17.59
N LEU A 247 4.45 -26.59 16.60
CA LEU A 247 4.75 -26.91 15.20
C LEU A 247 6.17 -27.47 15.06
N TYR A 248 7.17 -26.84 15.70
CA TYR A 248 8.53 -27.34 15.68
C TYR A 248 8.67 -28.75 16.25
N LYS A 249 7.89 -29.09 17.28
CA LYS A 249 7.87 -30.44 17.85
C LYS A 249 7.39 -31.49 16.82
N THR A 250 6.49 -31.12 15.93
CA THR A 250 5.94 -32.02 14.90
C THR A 250 6.85 -32.07 13.67
N TYR A 251 7.21 -30.90 13.11
CA TYR A 251 7.94 -30.82 11.84
C TYR A 251 9.45 -30.92 11.97
N GLN A 252 10.03 -30.71 13.16
CA GLN A 252 11.48 -30.72 13.44
C GLN A 252 12.30 -29.71 12.64
N SER A 253 11.67 -28.84 11.86
CA SER A 253 12.26 -27.72 11.10
C SER A 253 11.27 -26.59 10.98
N SER A 254 11.77 -25.34 10.93
CA SER A 254 10.99 -24.14 10.68
C SER A 254 10.66 -23.94 9.19
N ASP A 255 11.23 -24.73 8.28
CA ASP A 255 11.03 -24.58 6.84
C ASP A 255 9.64 -25.07 6.36
N TYR A 256 8.97 -25.86 7.19
CA TYR A 256 7.68 -26.45 6.86
C TYR A 256 6.47 -25.71 7.40
N TYR A 257 6.67 -24.60 8.09
CA TYR A 257 5.57 -23.77 8.57
C TYR A 257 5.99 -22.30 8.66
N MET A 258 4.99 -21.44 8.60
CA MET A 258 5.13 -20.01 8.88
C MET A 258 4.04 -19.59 9.85
N VAL A 259 4.41 -18.89 10.91
CA VAL A 259 3.49 -18.29 11.88
C VAL A 259 3.70 -16.79 11.88
N MET A 260 2.65 -16.05 11.60
CA MET A 260 2.69 -14.59 11.54
C MET A 260 1.58 -13.99 12.37
N THR A 261 1.89 -12.99 13.17
CA THR A 261 0.88 -12.15 13.82
C THR A 261 0.40 -11.05 12.88
N SER A 262 -0.80 -10.50 13.12
CA SER A 262 -1.28 -9.33 12.36
C SER A 262 -0.29 -8.18 12.37
N ALA A 263 0.40 -7.94 13.50
CA ALA A 263 1.41 -6.90 13.60
C ALA A 263 2.61 -7.15 12.68
N GLU A 264 3.13 -8.39 12.65
CA GLU A 264 4.23 -8.77 11.74
C GLU A 264 3.82 -8.70 10.27
N MET A 265 2.58 -9.06 9.94
CA MET A 265 2.05 -8.91 8.58
C MET A 265 1.99 -7.44 8.16
N MET A 266 1.51 -6.56 9.06
CA MET A 266 1.51 -5.11 8.82
C MET A 266 2.93 -4.58 8.63
N ASP A 267 3.87 -4.97 9.48
CA ASP A 267 5.28 -4.55 9.40
C ASP A 267 5.95 -5.03 8.11
N ALA A 268 5.70 -6.27 7.69
CA ALA A 268 6.20 -6.81 6.43
C ALA A 268 5.65 -6.03 5.22
N MET A 269 4.34 -5.74 5.21
CA MET A 269 3.70 -4.96 4.16
C MET A 269 4.20 -3.50 4.15
N ASN A 270 4.31 -2.86 5.30
CA ASN A 270 4.86 -1.51 5.41
C ASN A 270 6.32 -1.46 4.92
N THR A 271 7.12 -2.48 5.24
CA THR A 271 8.50 -2.61 4.77
C THR A 271 8.56 -2.77 3.25
N MET A 272 7.68 -3.60 2.69
CA MET A 272 7.56 -3.77 1.24
C MET A 272 7.17 -2.46 0.54
N MET A 273 6.15 -1.75 1.06
CA MET A 273 5.73 -0.45 0.54
C MET A 273 6.82 0.61 0.63
N ASN A 274 7.51 0.69 1.77
CA ASN A 274 8.62 1.62 1.96
C ASN A 274 9.78 1.33 0.99
N THR A 275 10.12 0.06 0.80
CA THR A 275 11.16 -0.35 -0.16
C THR A 275 10.78 0.06 -1.58
N MET A 276 9.53 -0.19 -1.98
CA MET A 276 9.03 0.21 -3.29
C MET A 276 9.05 1.74 -3.46
N MET A 277 8.61 2.50 -2.44
CA MET A 277 8.68 3.96 -2.44
C MET A 277 10.11 4.47 -2.57
N ILE A 278 11.08 3.89 -1.86
CA ILE A 278 12.49 4.28 -1.95
C ILE A 278 13.02 4.12 -3.38
N VAL A 279 12.72 2.99 -4.03
CA VAL A 279 13.13 2.74 -5.42
C VAL A 279 12.52 3.77 -6.37
N LEU A 280 11.22 4.03 -6.24
CA LEU A 280 10.53 5.01 -7.10
C LEU A 280 11.01 6.45 -6.87
N VAL A 281 11.25 6.83 -5.61
CA VAL A 281 11.81 8.15 -5.26
C VAL A 281 13.24 8.28 -5.78
N ALA A 282 14.05 7.22 -5.77
CA ALA A 282 15.38 7.24 -6.37
C ALA A 282 15.33 7.50 -7.89
N ILE A 283 14.36 6.91 -8.60
CA ILE A 283 14.13 7.20 -10.02
C ILE A 283 13.73 8.67 -10.23
N ALA A 284 12.83 9.19 -9.40
CA ALA A 284 12.42 10.60 -9.46
C ALA A 284 13.59 11.55 -9.15
N ALA A 285 14.50 11.18 -8.24
CA ALA A 285 15.71 11.94 -7.93
C ALA A 285 16.65 12.06 -9.13
N ILE A 286 16.76 11.01 -9.96
CA ILE A 286 17.52 11.09 -11.23
C ILE A 286 16.92 12.15 -12.15
N SER A 287 15.60 12.22 -12.27
CA SER A 287 14.91 13.26 -13.05
C SER A 287 15.20 14.67 -12.53
N LEU A 288 15.23 14.85 -11.20
CA LEU A 288 15.61 16.09 -10.56
C LEU A 288 17.08 16.49 -10.84
N LEU A 289 18.01 15.53 -10.83
CA LEU A 289 19.41 15.74 -11.20
C LEU A 289 19.54 16.20 -12.65
N VAL A 290 18.83 15.57 -13.58
CA VAL A 290 18.79 15.98 -14.98
C VAL A 290 18.25 17.40 -15.14
N GLY A 291 17.18 17.75 -14.38
CA GLY A 291 16.67 19.13 -14.31
C GLY A 291 17.72 20.12 -13.78
N GLY A 292 18.49 19.71 -12.77
CA GLY A 292 19.61 20.49 -12.23
C GLY A 292 20.72 20.73 -13.26
N ILE A 293 21.10 19.72 -14.03
CA ILE A 293 22.05 19.86 -15.16
C ILE A 293 21.49 20.83 -16.21
N GLY A 294 20.19 20.80 -16.48
CA GLY A 294 19.51 21.79 -17.34
C GLY A 294 19.70 23.22 -16.85
N ILE A 295 19.51 23.46 -15.53
CA ILE A 295 19.76 24.76 -14.91
C ILE A 295 21.24 25.16 -15.10
N MET A 296 22.19 24.28 -14.81
CA MET A 296 23.62 24.53 -14.96
C MET A 296 23.97 24.97 -16.38
N ASN A 297 23.46 24.25 -17.39
CA ASN A 297 23.74 24.55 -18.79
C ASN A 297 23.23 25.94 -19.21
N ILE A 298 22.00 26.28 -18.78
CA ILE A 298 21.45 27.61 -19.10
C ILE A 298 22.16 28.75 -18.34
N MET A 299 22.54 28.50 -17.10
CA MET A 299 23.30 29.45 -16.33
C MET A 299 24.69 29.70 -16.96
N LEU A 300 25.35 28.66 -17.52
CA LEU A 300 26.60 28.84 -18.27
C LEU A 300 26.40 29.74 -19.50
N VAL A 301 25.34 29.53 -20.27
CA VAL A 301 25.00 30.40 -21.42
C VAL A 301 24.69 31.83 -20.94
N SER A 302 23.90 31.99 -19.88
CA SER A 302 23.56 33.29 -19.32
C SER A 302 24.81 34.06 -18.82
N VAL A 303 25.79 33.37 -18.24
CA VAL A 303 27.07 33.96 -17.82
C VAL A 303 27.87 34.45 -19.05
N THR A 304 27.90 33.65 -20.13
CA THR A 304 28.61 34.09 -21.36
C THR A 304 27.92 35.26 -22.04
N GLU A 305 26.59 35.28 -22.14
CA GLU A 305 25.81 36.40 -22.68
C GLU A 305 25.99 37.69 -21.86
N ARG A 306 26.22 37.59 -20.54
CA ARG A 306 26.41 38.75 -19.63
C ARG A 306 27.86 39.01 -19.24
N THR A 307 28.83 38.43 -19.97
CA THR A 307 30.27 38.57 -19.63
C THR A 307 30.70 40.02 -19.53
N ARG A 308 30.32 40.86 -20.50
CA ARG A 308 30.66 42.31 -20.52
C ARG A 308 30.02 43.07 -19.36
N GLU A 309 28.78 42.78 -19.01
CA GLU A 309 28.10 43.37 -17.84
C GLU A 309 28.82 43.04 -16.53
N ILE A 310 29.22 41.75 -16.37
CA ILE A 310 30.01 41.28 -15.22
C ILE A 310 31.35 42.02 -15.16
N GLY A 311 32.00 42.19 -16.31
CA GLY A 311 33.25 42.93 -16.43
C GLY A 311 33.12 44.38 -15.95
N ILE A 312 32.07 45.10 -16.39
CA ILE A 312 31.78 46.47 -15.95
C ILE A 312 31.57 46.55 -14.45
N ARG A 313 30.75 45.64 -13.87
CA ARG A 313 30.51 45.62 -12.43
C ARG A 313 31.75 45.36 -11.62
N LYS A 314 32.64 44.47 -12.08
CA LYS A 314 33.93 44.19 -11.43
C LYS A 314 34.91 45.38 -11.53
N SER A 315 34.93 46.07 -12.66
CA SER A 315 35.74 47.27 -12.84
C SER A 315 35.31 48.42 -11.92
N LEU A 316 33.99 48.44 -11.55
CA LEU A 316 33.42 49.38 -10.56
C LEU A 316 33.58 48.90 -9.12
N GLY A 317 34.31 47.79 -8.85
CA GLY A 317 34.64 47.31 -7.51
C GLY A 317 33.69 46.27 -6.90
N ALA A 318 32.79 45.65 -7.69
CA ALA A 318 31.95 44.58 -7.19
C ALA A 318 32.77 43.37 -6.72
N LYS A 319 32.46 42.86 -5.52
CA LYS A 319 33.15 41.71 -4.92
C LYS A 319 32.69 40.40 -5.58
N GLN A 320 33.60 39.42 -5.67
CA GLN A 320 33.30 38.12 -6.23
C GLN A 320 32.10 37.45 -5.56
N LYS A 321 31.91 37.62 -4.23
CA LYS A 321 30.79 37.06 -3.49
C LYS A 321 29.43 37.64 -3.90
N ASP A 322 29.42 38.93 -4.32
CA ASP A 322 28.17 39.59 -4.70
C ASP A 322 27.69 39.09 -6.08
N ILE A 323 28.62 38.94 -7.03
CA ILE A 323 28.36 38.37 -8.36
C ILE A 323 27.93 36.92 -8.23
N ARG A 324 28.66 36.10 -7.44
CA ARG A 324 28.30 34.72 -7.20
C ARG A 324 26.92 34.58 -6.55
N GLY A 325 26.67 35.42 -5.51
CA GLY A 325 25.38 35.43 -4.81
C GLY A 325 24.20 35.73 -5.73
N GLN A 326 24.37 36.68 -6.66
CA GLN A 326 23.32 37.02 -7.63
C GLN A 326 22.92 35.81 -8.49
N PHE A 327 23.89 35.12 -9.10
CA PHE A 327 23.61 33.96 -9.94
C PHE A 327 23.09 32.76 -9.18
N VAL A 328 23.55 32.53 -7.94
CA VAL A 328 23.01 31.48 -7.07
C VAL A 328 21.55 31.75 -6.67
N ILE A 329 21.21 33.00 -6.35
CA ILE A 329 19.84 33.42 -6.06
C ILE A 329 18.95 33.24 -7.31
N GLU A 330 19.46 33.60 -8.51
CA GLU A 330 18.71 33.42 -9.76
C GLU A 330 18.41 31.94 -10.02
N ALA A 331 19.38 31.03 -9.88
CA ALA A 331 19.19 29.60 -10.01
C ALA A 331 18.22 29.03 -8.93
N GLY A 332 18.41 29.44 -7.67
CA GLY A 332 17.54 29.04 -6.56
C GLY A 332 16.10 29.53 -6.75
N THR A 333 15.90 30.75 -7.26
CA THR A 333 14.55 31.28 -7.56
C THR A 333 13.89 30.50 -8.69
N THR A 334 14.63 30.18 -9.75
CA THR A 334 14.10 29.35 -10.87
C THR A 334 13.68 27.98 -10.37
N SER A 335 14.50 27.36 -9.52
CA SER A 335 14.16 26.05 -8.91
C SER A 335 12.99 26.15 -7.94
N ALA A 336 12.90 27.23 -7.15
CA ALA A 336 11.78 27.43 -6.24
C ALA A 336 10.46 27.57 -6.99
N VAL A 337 10.43 28.34 -8.08
CA VAL A 337 9.24 28.48 -8.94
C VAL A 337 8.90 27.13 -9.58
N GLY A 338 9.88 26.41 -10.13
CA GLY A 338 9.70 25.06 -10.67
C GLY A 338 9.20 24.08 -9.61
N GLY A 339 9.74 24.13 -8.39
CA GLY A 339 9.31 23.34 -7.26
C GLY A 339 7.86 23.61 -6.85
N VAL A 340 7.45 24.87 -6.74
CA VAL A 340 6.05 25.26 -6.44
C VAL A 340 5.10 24.75 -7.53
N LEU A 341 5.45 24.93 -8.80
CA LEU A 341 4.65 24.42 -9.91
C LEU A 341 4.57 22.88 -9.88
N GLY A 342 5.71 22.21 -9.61
CA GLY A 342 5.77 20.76 -9.45
C GLY A 342 4.87 20.24 -8.32
N ILE A 343 4.85 20.94 -7.18
CA ILE A 343 3.96 20.63 -6.05
C ILE A 343 2.50 20.81 -6.48
N VAL A 344 2.13 21.93 -7.10
CA VAL A 344 0.74 22.18 -7.53
C VAL A 344 0.27 21.09 -8.51
N PHE A 345 1.04 20.81 -9.55
CA PHE A 345 0.71 19.75 -10.50
C PHE A 345 0.74 18.35 -9.85
N GLY A 346 1.68 18.10 -8.93
CA GLY A 346 1.74 16.86 -8.17
C GLY A 346 0.51 16.63 -7.31
N LEU A 347 0.03 17.64 -6.60
CA LEU A 347 -1.20 17.57 -5.81
C LEU A 347 -2.44 17.36 -6.67
N LEU A 348 -2.53 18.06 -7.81
CA LEU A 348 -3.63 17.86 -8.76
C LEU A 348 -3.64 16.44 -9.32
N LEU A 349 -2.48 15.91 -9.70
CA LEU A 349 -2.36 14.55 -10.22
C LEU A 349 -2.62 13.49 -9.15
N ALA A 350 -2.13 13.68 -7.91
CA ALA A 350 -2.42 12.81 -6.77
C ALA A 350 -3.93 12.77 -6.49
N ARG A 351 -4.61 13.92 -6.56
CA ARG A 351 -6.06 14.00 -6.41
C ARG A 351 -6.82 13.30 -7.55
N ALA A 352 -6.36 13.48 -8.77
CA ALA A 352 -6.92 12.77 -9.94
C ALA A 352 -6.71 11.25 -9.80
N ALA A 353 -5.53 10.81 -9.36
CA ALA A 353 -5.25 9.41 -9.07
C ALA A 353 -6.13 8.85 -7.95
N THR A 354 -6.39 9.62 -6.88
CA THR A 354 -7.33 9.24 -5.80
C THR A 354 -8.72 8.97 -6.38
N ILE A 355 -9.22 9.85 -7.26
CA ILE A 355 -10.55 9.69 -7.87
C ILE A 355 -10.56 8.47 -8.81
N ALA A 356 -9.53 8.32 -9.65
CA ALA A 356 -9.44 7.21 -10.60
C ALA A 356 -9.30 5.84 -9.91
N VAL A 357 -8.38 5.73 -8.94
CA VAL A 357 -8.19 4.51 -8.15
C VAL A 357 -9.42 4.23 -7.30
N GLY A 358 -10.01 5.25 -6.67
CA GLY A 358 -11.24 5.13 -5.91
C GLY A 358 -12.41 4.64 -6.78
N ALA A 359 -12.56 5.12 -8.01
CA ALA A 359 -13.59 4.65 -8.92
C ALA A 359 -13.38 3.19 -9.37
N ILE A 360 -12.14 2.78 -9.61
CA ILE A 360 -11.78 1.39 -9.95
C ILE A 360 -11.99 0.48 -8.73
N MET A 361 -11.56 0.92 -7.55
CA MET A 361 -11.66 0.12 -6.32
C MET A 361 -13.09 0.09 -5.78
N SER A 362 -13.88 1.13 -5.98
CA SER A 362 -15.31 1.12 -5.58
C SER A 362 -16.12 0.09 -6.36
N SER A 363 -15.68 -0.29 -7.56
CA SER A 363 -16.27 -1.39 -8.33
C SER A 363 -15.78 -2.78 -7.91
N SER A 364 -14.72 -2.88 -7.11
CA SER A 364 -14.10 -4.16 -6.75
C SER A 364 -13.92 -4.38 -5.24
N MET A 365 -13.87 -3.33 -4.43
CA MET A 365 -13.58 -3.39 -2.99
C MET A 365 -14.25 -2.22 -2.25
N ASN A 366 -15.57 -2.25 -2.07
CA ASN A 366 -16.29 -1.19 -1.35
C ASN A 366 -15.95 -1.14 0.16
N GLY A 367 -16.00 0.08 0.69
CA GLY A 367 -15.69 0.36 2.09
C GLY A 367 -14.23 0.69 2.36
N ILE A 368 -13.36 0.63 1.33
CA ILE A 368 -11.96 1.03 1.44
C ILE A 368 -11.80 2.41 0.81
N THR A 369 -11.51 3.41 1.63
CA THR A 369 -11.19 4.74 1.14
C THR A 369 -9.72 4.83 0.77
N PHE A 370 -9.43 4.89 -0.52
CA PHE A 370 -8.09 5.22 -1.00
C PHE A 370 -7.95 6.74 -1.07
N SER A 371 -6.91 7.28 -0.44
CA SER A 371 -6.62 8.72 -0.48
C SER A 371 -5.12 8.96 -0.62
N ALA A 372 -4.70 9.35 -1.82
CA ALA A 372 -3.32 9.73 -2.13
C ALA A 372 -3.03 11.16 -1.63
N VAL A 373 -2.85 11.33 -0.33
CA VAL A 373 -2.55 12.64 0.25
C VAL A 373 -1.11 12.66 0.74
N PRO A 374 -0.23 13.47 0.12
CA PRO A 374 1.11 13.70 0.66
C PRO A 374 1.01 14.53 1.94
N THR A 375 1.87 14.24 2.90
CA THR A 375 1.94 15.00 4.15
C THR A 375 2.59 16.37 3.94
N LEU A 376 2.39 17.28 4.88
CA LEU A 376 3.03 18.60 4.83
C LEU A 376 4.57 18.48 4.88
N SER A 377 5.09 17.48 5.59
CA SER A 377 6.51 17.15 5.60
C SER A 377 7.04 16.72 4.23
N ASP A 378 6.28 15.90 3.49
CA ASP A 378 6.66 15.44 2.15
C ASP A 378 6.76 16.62 1.17
N ILE A 379 5.80 17.54 1.25
CA ILE A 379 5.80 18.78 0.46
C ILE A 379 7.00 19.64 0.79
N ALA A 380 7.28 19.83 2.09
CA ALA A 380 8.40 20.66 2.53
C ALA A 380 9.76 20.06 2.14
N VAL A 381 9.94 18.75 2.26
CA VAL A 381 11.16 18.04 1.84
C VAL A 381 11.33 18.13 0.32
N SER A 382 10.28 17.86 -0.46
CA SER A 382 10.33 17.95 -1.93
C SER A 382 10.70 19.36 -2.41
N PHE A 383 10.14 20.39 -1.79
CA PHE A 383 10.48 21.79 -2.07
C PHE A 383 11.92 22.09 -1.69
N GLY A 384 12.37 21.70 -0.50
CA GLY A 384 13.73 21.90 -0.01
C GLY A 384 14.77 21.24 -0.92
N VAL A 385 14.52 20.00 -1.36
CA VAL A 385 15.38 19.28 -2.32
C VAL A 385 15.43 20.01 -3.66
N SER A 386 14.29 20.46 -4.18
CA SER A 386 14.21 21.22 -5.43
C SER A 386 15.08 22.48 -5.39
N VAL A 387 14.94 23.30 -4.35
CA VAL A 387 15.74 24.53 -4.16
C VAL A 387 17.21 24.18 -3.95
N GLY A 388 17.49 23.14 -3.16
CA GLY A 388 18.86 22.66 -2.92
C GLY A 388 19.59 22.26 -4.21
N ILE A 389 18.91 21.53 -5.10
CA ILE A 389 19.43 21.16 -6.42
C ILE A 389 19.73 22.41 -7.26
N GLY A 390 18.81 23.37 -7.30
CA GLY A 390 19.03 24.61 -8.03
C GLY A 390 20.23 25.42 -7.53
N VAL A 391 20.38 25.53 -6.22
CA VAL A 391 21.54 26.18 -5.60
C VAL A 391 22.83 25.44 -5.92
N LEU A 392 22.82 24.09 -5.81
CA LEU A 392 23.99 23.24 -6.05
C LEU A 392 24.49 23.37 -7.50
N PHE A 393 23.58 23.16 -8.47
CA PHE A 393 23.92 23.23 -9.89
C PHE A 393 24.13 24.67 -10.40
N GLY A 394 23.52 25.68 -9.77
CA GLY A 394 23.76 27.09 -10.05
C GLY A 394 25.09 27.60 -9.49
N TYR A 395 25.65 26.95 -8.48
CA TYR A 395 26.90 27.38 -7.85
C TYR A 395 28.12 27.30 -8.79
N LEU A 396 28.24 26.25 -9.60
CA LEU A 396 29.36 26.06 -10.53
C LEU A 396 29.48 27.21 -11.58
N PRO A 397 28.40 27.52 -12.34
CA PRO A 397 28.39 28.68 -13.25
C PRO A 397 28.61 30.00 -12.54
N ALA A 398 27.97 30.22 -11.40
CA ALA A 398 28.10 31.41 -10.59
C ALA A 398 29.58 31.67 -10.14
N ASN A 399 30.27 30.60 -9.77
CA ASN A 399 31.68 30.69 -9.38
C ASN A 399 32.59 30.99 -10.58
N LYS A 400 32.29 30.44 -11.79
CA LYS A 400 32.98 30.82 -13.03
C LYS A 400 32.79 32.32 -13.34
N ALA A 401 31.53 32.81 -13.29
CA ALA A 401 31.22 34.21 -13.49
C ALA A 401 31.97 35.12 -12.51
N ALA A 402 32.03 34.76 -11.23
CA ALA A 402 32.69 35.50 -10.19
C ALA A 402 34.22 35.56 -10.37
N LYS A 403 34.85 34.61 -11.05
CA LYS A 403 36.29 34.53 -11.31
C LYS A 403 36.74 35.19 -12.61
N LEU A 404 35.85 35.67 -13.49
CA LEU A 404 36.18 36.33 -14.74
C LEU A 404 37.11 37.52 -14.49
N ASN A 405 38.16 37.67 -15.32
CA ASN A 405 39.04 38.82 -15.29
C ASN A 405 38.32 40.03 -15.93
N PRO A 406 38.24 41.19 -15.29
CA PRO A 406 37.56 42.38 -15.84
C PRO A 406 38.08 42.79 -17.23
N ILE A 407 39.40 42.70 -17.46
CA ILE A 407 40.04 43.12 -18.72
C ILE A 407 39.60 42.19 -19.86
N ASP A 408 39.61 40.89 -19.62
CA ASP A 408 39.21 39.90 -20.64
C ASP A 408 37.71 39.97 -20.90
N ALA A 409 36.91 40.23 -19.85
CA ALA A 409 35.44 40.32 -19.96
C ALA A 409 34.98 41.57 -20.76
N LEU A 410 35.75 42.66 -20.73
CA LEU A 410 35.46 43.88 -21.51
C LEU A 410 35.88 43.78 -22.99
N ARG A 411 36.76 42.82 -23.33
CA ARG A 411 37.20 42.56 -24.71
C ARG A 411 36.31 41.50 -25.42
N TYR A 412 35.37 40.94 -24.72
CA TYR A 412 34.46 39.95 -25.27
C TYR A 412 33.40 40.66 -26.14
N ASP A 413 33.44 40.42 -27.46
CA ASP A 413 32.47 40.92 -28.44
C ASP A 413 31.21 40.06 -28.46
#